data_301be7d1dddba189535d15ec64ef4cac
#
_entry.id   301be7d1dddba189535d15ec64ef4cac
#
_cell.length_a   1.000
_cell.length_b   1.000
_cell.length_c   1.000
_cell.angle_alpha   90.00
_cell.angle_beta   90.00
_cell.angle_gamma   90.00
#
_symmetry.space_group_name_H-M   'P 1'
#
loop_
_entity.id
_entity.type
_entity.pdbx_description
1 polymer ?
#
loop_
_entity_poly.entity_id
_entity_poly.type
_entity_poly.pdbx_seq_one_letter_code
_entity_poly.pdbx_strand_id
1 'polypeptide(L)'
;LVSGSQYTISAESAQGEEITGVSSITASTVAKTEILSFTATPISLTQAELNLIILDGPDPGSWTVSYYAEGVDAKSAVFEGHTAVIGNLESNKEYTFALQPPEGTQLSGQTTVSFSTVPTVELDGNPTVALSSSTAILSWKYTGEAPEAWTVVITAPDGSSDTQVVSAPTVTFENLTSGQTYEILISAPSMLYSVSTKIT
;
A
#
# COMPACT_ATOMS: atom_id res chain seq x y z
N LEU A 1 19.29 18.13 30.61
CA LEU A 1 19.68 16.73 30.40
C LEU A 1 19.58 16.43 28.90
N VAL A 2 20.54 15.69 28.38
CA VAL A 2 20.55 15.24 26.96
C VAL A 2 19.71 13.99 26.83
N SER A 3 18.93 13.89 25.77
CA SER A 3 18.09 12.71 25.44
C SER A 3 18.96 11.45 25.25
N GLY A 4 18.53 10.30 25.72
CA GLY A 4 19.23 9.02 25.57
C GLY A 4 20.56 8.92 26.33
N SER A 5 20.80 9.80 27.29
CA SER A 5 22.07 9.86 28.00
C SER A 5 21.94 9.29 29.43
N GLN A 6 22.98 8.60 29.88
CA GLN A 6 23.09 8.13 31.26
C GLN A 6 23.71 9.20 32.13
N TYR A 7 23.12 9.40 33.32
CA TYR A 7 23.59 10.36 34.32
C TYR A 7 23.85 9.63 35.62
N THR A 8 24.95 10.02 36.31
CA THR A 8 25.18 9.63 37.69
C THR A 8 24.79 10.81 38.58
N ILE A 9 23.87 10.59 39.49
CA ILE A 9 23.43 11.58 40.46
C ILE A 9 24.04 11.17 41.78
N SER A 10 24.89 12.01 42.33
CA SER A 10 25.56 11.80 43.63
C SER A 10 25.11 12.84 44.66
N ALA A 11 24.99 12.42 45.90
CA ALA A 11 24.79 13.28 47.02
C ALA A 11 26.12 13.46 47.77
N GLU A 12 26.42 14.69 48.11
CA GLU A 12 27.60 15.06 48.93
C GLU A 12 27.16 15.91 50.12
N SER A 13 27.79 15.70 51.25
CA SER A 13 27.53 16.56 52.43
C SER A 13 28.14 17.95 52.22
N ALA A 14 27.36 18.99 52.47
CA ALA A 14 27.84 20.39 52.37
C ALA A 14 28.94 20.74 53.39
N GLN A 15 29.07 19.92 54.45
CA GLN A 15 30.07 20.15 55.54
C GLN A 15 31.20 19.10 55.53
N GLY A 16 31.29 18.23 54.53
CA GLY A 16 32.32 17.21 54.40
C GLY A 16 32.10 15.99 55.35
N GLU A 17 30.91 15.85 55.92
CA GLU A 17 30.55 14.66 56.73
C GLU A 17 30.41 13.43 55.84
N GLU A 18 30.75 12.24 56.40
CA GLU A 18 30.64 11.00 55.70
C GLU A 18 29.13 10.60 55.50
N ILE A 19 28.75 10.39 54.24
CA ILE A 19 27.40 9.86 53.91
C ILE A 19 27.47 8.35 53.93
N THR A 20 26.73 7.73 54.83
CA THR A 20 26.60 6.25 54.90
C THR A 20 25.47 5.76 54.01
N GLY A 21 25.67 4.62 53.34
CA GLY A 21 24.70 4.02 52.45
C GLY A 21 24.94 4.33 50.98
N VAL A 22 23.87 4.33 50.16
CA VAL A 22 23.96 4.63 48.70
C VAL A 22 24.03 6.14 48.48
N SER A 23 25.20 6.64 48.13
CA SER A 23 25.47 8.09 47.88
C SER A 23 25.36 8.46 46.38
N SER A 24 25.22 7.51 45.49
CA SER A 24 25.03 7.77 44.07
C SER A 24 24.08 6.76 43.42
N ILE A 25 23.34 7.24 42.44
CA ILE A 25 22.45 6.41 41.58
C ILE A 25 22.74 6.76 40.13
N THR A 26 22.52 5.82 39.24
CA THR A 26 22.48 6.05 37.79
C THR A 26 21.06 6.10 37.28
N ALA A 27 20.80 7.07 36.41
CA ALA A 27 19.53 7.19 35.70
C ALA A 27 19.81 7.55 34.23
N SER A 28 19.00 7.04 33.32
CA SER A 28 19.09 7.38 31.90
C SER A 28 17.87 8.18 31.48
N THR A 29 18.08 9.19 30.65
CA THR A 29 16.98 9.85 29.94
C THR A 29 16.53 8.97 28.79
N VAL A 30 15.24 9.03 28.48
CA VAL A 30 14.68 8.32 27.31
C VAL A 30 15.24 8.93 26.02
N ALA A 31 15.66 8.08 25.10
CA ALA A 31 16.05 8.52 23.77
C ALA A 31 14.81 9.06 23.01
N LYS A 32 15.00 10.11 22.23
CA LYS A 32 13.95 10.72 21.40
C LYS A 32 14.40 10.72 19.95
N THR A 33 13.57 10.19 19.07
CA THR A 33 13.76 10.26 17.61
C THR A 33 12.67 11.14 17.02
N GLU A 34 13.07 12.12 16.22
CA GLU A 34 12.17 13.04 15.54
C GLU A 34 12.02 12.66 14.06
N ILE A 35 10.79 12.40 13.64
CA ILE A 35 10.46 12.03 12.28
C ILE A 35 10.11 13.27 11.48
N LEU A 36 10.91 13.55 10.44
CA LEU A 36 10.66 14.62 9.49
C LEU A 36 9.50 14.30 8.58
N SER A 37 9.47 13.08 8.05
CA SER A 37 8.47 12.65 7.09
C SER A 37 8.19 11.15 7.24
N PHE A 38 6.92 10.81 7.25
CA PHE A 38 6.42 9.44 7.13
C PHE A 38 5.31 9.42 6.08
N THR A 39 5.53 8.75 4.95
CA THR A 39 4.61 8.76 3.80
C THR A 39 4.22 7.34 3.41
N ALA A 40 3.04 7.23 2.82
CA ALA A 40 2.54 6.01 2.20
C ALA A 40 2.11 6.31 0.76
N THR A 41 2.60 5.53 -0.19
CA THR A 41 2.27 5.69 -1.62
C THR A 41 1.75 4.38 -2.21
N PRO A 42 0.72 4.40 -3.09
CA PRO A 42 0.23 3.20 -3.72
C PRO A 42 1.25 2.66 -4.73
N ILE A 43 1.52 1.35 -4.68
CA ILE A 43 2.28 0.64 -5.71
C ILE A 43 1.44 -0.41 -6.43
N SER A 44 0.32 -0.81 -5.85
CA SER A 44 -0.71 -1.62 -6.47
C SER A 44 -2.06 -1.42 -5.77
N LEU A 45 -3.10 -2.12 -6.23
CA LEU A 45 -4.44 -2.07 -5.63
C LEU A 45 -4.49 -2.53 -4.18
N THR A 46 -3.52 -3.36 -3.76
CA THR A 46 -3.48 -4.01 -2.44
C THR A 46 -2.15 -3.82 -1.72
N GLN A 47 -1.30 -2.89 -2.21
CA GLN A 47 0.02 -2.65 -1.65
C GLN A 47 0.33 -1.15 -1.56
N ALA A 48 1.00 -0.77 -0.48
CA ALA A 48 1.55 0.56 -0.26
C ALA A 48 3.05 0.48 0.04
N GLU A 49 3.81 1.43 -0.49
CA GLU A 49 5.18 1.68 -0.09
C GLU A 49 5.20 2.76 0.99
N LEU A 50 5.83 2.44 2.11
CA LEU A 50 6.10 3.37 3.20
C LEU A 50 7.49 3.93 3.07
N ASN A 51 7.65 5.24 3.28
CA ASN A 51 8.93 5.93 3.32
C ASN A 51 9.05 6.77 4.58
N LEU A 52 10.20 6.67 5.24
CA LEU A 52 10.52 7.32 6.51
C LEU A 52 11.77 8.18 6.37
N ILE A 53 11.72 9.40 6.90
CA ILE A 53 12.87 10.29 7.01
C ILE A 53 12.99 10.76 8.46
N ILE A 54 14.15 10.50 9.07
CA ILE A 54 14.48 10.97 10.41
C ILE A 54 15.05 12.39 10.31
N LEU A 55 14.58 13.30 11.16
CA LEU A 55 15.10 14.66 11.28
C LEU A 55 16.26 14.72 12.29
N ASP A 56 16.07 14.10 13.46
CA ASP A 56 17.03 14.12 14.56
C ASP A 56 16.86 12.91 15.48
N GLY A 57 17.91 12.59 16.24
CA GLY A 57 17.95 11.51 17.21
C GLY A 57 18.45 10.18 16.64
N PRO A 58 18.49 9.12 17.46
CA PRO A 58 19.02 7.83 17.06
C PRO A 58 18.11 7.13 16.07
N ASP A 59 18.71 6.50 15.04
CA ASP A 59 18.02 5.59 14.16
C ASP A 59 18.07 4.18 14.77
N PRO A 60 16.92 3.56 15.07
CA PRO A 60 16.89 2.19 15.60
C PRO A 60 17.22 1.11 14.56
N GLY A 61 17.25 1.45 13.27
CA GLY A 61 17.49 0.53 12.15
C GLY A 61 16.33 -0.40 11.83
N SER A 62 15.49 -0.73 12.82
CA SER A 62 14.29 -1.56 12.66
C SER A 62 13.07 -0.83 13.22
N TRP A 63 11.97 -0.86 12.47
CA TRP A 63 10.75 -0.10 12.76
C TRP A 63 9.55 -1.03 12.82
N THR A 64 8.65 -0.76 13.75
CA THR A 64 7.33 -1.39 13.77
C THR A 64 6.28 -0.37 13.34
N VAL A 65 5.43 -0.74 12.40
CA VAL A 65 4.26 0.04 11.99
C VAL A 65 3.00 -0.75 12.30
N SER A 66 2.04 -0.12 12.98
CA SER A 66 0.67 -0.62 13.06
C SER A 66 -0.17 0.04 11.97
N TYR A 67 -1.14 -0.70 11.43
CA TYR A 67 -2.04 -0.17 10.40
C TYR A 67 -3.44 -0.76 10.55
N TYR A 68 -4.44 0.05 10.25
CA TYR A 68 -5.85 -0.29 10.38
C TYR A 68 -6.69 0.54 9.40
N ALA A 69 -7.87 0.04 9.08
CA ALA A 69 -8.92 0.74 8.33
C ALA A 69 -10.29 0.44 8.94
N GLU A 70 -11.32 1.20 8.58
CA GLU A 70 -12.68 0.91 9.04
C GLU A 70 -13.15 -0.47 8.57
N GLY A 71 -13.60 -1.30 9.54
CA GLY A 71 -14.04 -2.68 9.30
C GLY A 71 -12.91 -3.67 9.00
N VAL A 72 -11.65 -3.28 9.18
CA VAL A 72 -10.48 -4.14 9.02
C VAL A 72 -9.75 -4.25 10.35
N ASP A 73 -9.41 -5.47 10.75
CA ASP A 73 -8.64 -5.70 11.97
C ASP A 73 -7.28 -5.02 11.91
N ALA A 74 -6.87 -4.41 13.03
CA ALA A 74 -5.56 -3.80 13.15
C ALA A 74 -4.45 -4.85 12.99
N LYS A 75 -3.45 -4.52 12.19
CA LYS A 75 -2.27 -5.36 11.90
C LYS A 75 -1.01 -4.59 12.23
N SER A 76 0.11 -5.30 12.29
CA SER A 76 1.43 -4.70 12.43
C SER A 76 2.44 -5.39 11.53
N ALA A 77 3.46 -4.64 11.12
CA ALA A 77 4.59 -5.13 10.35
C ALA A 77 5.89 -4.56 10.91
N VAL A 78 6.97 -5.33 10.82
CA VAL A 78 8.33 -4.89 11.16
C VAL A 78 9.12 -4.77 9.87
N PHE A 79 9.92 -3.72 9.74
CA PHE A 79 10.78 -3.50 8.58
C PHE A 79 12.13 -2.92 8.98
N GLU A 80 13.15 -3.22 8.17
CA GLU A 80 14.51 -2.73 8.33
C GLU A 80 14.74 -1.51 7.43
N GLY A 81 15.55 -0.57 7.91
CA GLY A 81 15.84 0.66 7.18
C GLY A 81 14.66 1.63 7.15
N HIS A 82 14.53 2.40 6.06
CA HIS A 82 13.59 3.53 5.98
C HIS A 82 12.47 3.34 4.95
N THR A 83 12.41 2.19 4.30
CA THR A 83 11.37 1.87 3.31
C THR A 83 10.77 0.50 3.58
N ALA A 84 9.47 0.37 3.35
CA ALA A 84 8.76 -0.90 3.47
C ALA A 84 7.66 -1.02 2.43
N VAL A 85 7.36 -2.25 1.99
CA VAL A 85 6.16 -2.55 1.21
C VAL A 85 5.19 -3.32 2.09
N ILE A 86 4.02 -2.74 2.30
CA ILE A 86 2.92 -3.38 3.02
C ILE A 86 1.93 -3.91 1.99
N GLY A 87 1.74 -5.22 2.00
CA GLY A 87 0.81 -5.93 1.11
C GLY A 87 -0.42 -6.47 1.80
N ASN A 88 -1.30 -7.11 1.01
CA ASN A 88 -2.56 -7.69 1.47
C ASN A 88 -3.50 -6.67 2.14
N LEU A 89 -3.49 -5.45 1.60
CA LEU A 89 -4.47 -4.42 1.95
C LEU A 89 -5.78 -4.71 1.21
N GLU A 90 -6.89 -4.42 1.85
CA GLU A 90 -8.20 -4.44 1.16
C GLU A 90 -8.32 -3.21 0.27
N SER A 91 -8.96 -3.37 -0.89
CA SER A 91 -9.23 -2.27 -1.79
C SER A 91 -10.36 -1.37 -1.29
N ASN A 92 -10.42 -0.13 -1.80
CA ASN A 92 -11.41 0.88 -1.43
C ASN A 92 -11.50 1.13 0.09
N LYS A 93 -10.35 1.18 0.75
CA LYS A 93 -10.22 1.45 2.19
C LYS A 93 -9.23 2.58 2.43
N GLU A 94 -9.55 3.42 3.41
CA GLU A 94 -8.60 4.38 3.96
C GLU A 94 -7.86 3.74 5.13
N TYR A 95 -6.55 3.51 4.94
CA TYR A 95 -5.67 2.99 5.97
C TYR A 95 -4.96 4.10 6.70
N THR A 96 -4.86 3.97 8.01
CA THR A 96 -3.94 4.77 8.83
C THR A 96 -2.78 3.89 9.24
N PHE A 97 -1.57 4.33 8.96
CA PHE A 97 -0.31 3.74 9.40
C PHE A 97 0.26 4.58 10.53
N ALA A 98 0.71 3.93 11.60
CA ALA A 98 1.29 4.57 12.77
C ALA A 98 2.59 3.87 13.17
N LEU A 99 3.70 4.61 13.22
CA LEU A 99 4.96 4.12 13.73
C LEU A 99 4.85 3.88 15.24
N GLN A 100 5.37 2.75 15.68
CA GLN A 100 5.46 2.40 17.10
C GLN A 100 6.87 2.75 17.60
N PRO A 101 7.00 3.41 18.76
CA PRO A 101 8.30 3.69 19.33
C PRO A 101 9.01 2.38 19.70
N PRO A 102 10.29 2.21 19.35
CA PRO A 102 11.11 1.14 19.91
C PRO A 102 11.20 1.24 21.43
N GLU A 103 11.45 0.11 22.08
CA GLU A 103 11.59 0.09 23.53
C GLU A 103 12.66 1.10 24.01
N GLY A 104 12.35 1.89 25.03
CA GLY A 104 13.23 2.90 25.58
C GLY A 104 13.39 4.16 24.72
N THR A 105 12.56 4.32 23.68
CA THR A 105 12.59 5.48 22.77
C THR A 105 11.23 6.18 22.75
N GLN A 106 11.23 7.48 22.51
CA GLN A 106 10.03 8.27 22.19
C GLN A 106 10.10 8.76 20.75
N LEU A 107 8.98 8.73 20.05
CA LEU A 107 8.86 9.32 18.73
C LEU A 107 8.16 10.69 18.80
N SER A 108 8.55 11.59 17.91
CA SER A 108 7.91 12.88 17.69
C SER A 108 7.95 13.25 16.20
N GLY A 109 7.28 14.33 15.83
CA GLY A 109 7.12 14.72 14.43
C GLY A 109 6.01 13.94 13.74
N GLN A 110 6.18 13.63 12.45
CA GLN A 110 5.17 12.96 11.65
C GLN A 110 5.26 11.44 11.82
N THR A 111 4.57 10.89 12.81
CA THR A 111 4.57 9.46 13.15
C THR A 111 3.38 8.68 12.58
N THR A 112 2.44 9.37 11.93
CA THR A 112 1.26 8.77 11.32
C THR A 112 1.05 9.27 9.90
N VAL A 113 0.48 8.43 9.06
CA VAL A 113 0.08 8.76 7.69
C VAL A 113 -1.19 8.02 7.32
N SER A 114 -2.10 8.70 6.59
CA SER A 114 -3.27 8.06 5.99
C SER A 114 -3.07 7.89 4.48
N PHE A 115 -3.62 6.81 3.95
CA PHE A 115 -3.51 6.41 2.56
C PHE A 115 -4.78 5.66 2.15
N SER A 116 -5.34 5.99 1.00
CA SER A 116 -6.50 5.28 0.45
C SER A 116 -6.08 4.30 -0.63
N THR A 117 -6.49 3.04 -0.49
CA THR A 117 -6.38 2.06 -1.57
C THR A 117 -7.39 2.37 -2.66
N VAL A 118 -7.04 2.04 -3.91
CA VAL A 118 -7.94 2.28 -5.06
C VAL A 118 -9.14 1.33 -4.99
N PRO A 119 -10.35 1.77 -5.39
CA PRO A 119 -11.48 0.88 -5.59
C PRO A 119 -11.14 -0.20 -6.61
N THR A 120 -11.62 -1.42 -6.38
CA THR A 120 -11.53 -2.49 -7.38
C THR A 120 -12.81 -2.60 -8.17
N VAL A 121 -12.66 -3.02 -9.43
CA VAL A 121 -13.76 -3.45 -10.29
C VAL A 121 -13.54 -4.91 -10.68
N GLU A 122 -14.61 -5.69 -10.73
CA GLU A 122 -14.61 -7.08 -11.17
C GLU A 122 -15.71 -7.30 -12.19
N LEU A 123 -15.47 -8.17 -13.16
CA LEU A 123 -16.54 -8.55 -14.10
C LEU A 123 -17.57 -9.42 -13.38
N ASP A 124 -18.85 -9.09 -13.61
CA ASP A 124 -20.00 -9.87 -13.13
C ASP A 124 -20.39 -10.90 -14.21
N GLY A 125 -19.80 -12.08 -14.12
CA GLY A 125 -19.98 -13.17 -15.07
C GLY A 125 -19.14 -13.02 -16.34
N ASN A 126 -19.43 -13.86 -17.33
CA ASN A 126 -18.73 -13.84 -18.61
C ASN A 126 -19.24 -12.72 -19.52
N PRO A 127 -18.37 -12.11 -20.33
CA PRO A 127 -18.79 -11.19 -21.38
C PRO A 127 -19.77 -11.85 -22.35
N THR A 128 -20.76 -11.10 -22.79
CA THR A 128 -21.68 -11.52 -23.85
C THR A 128 -21.14 -11.03 -25.19
N VAL A 129 -21.33 -11.86 -26.24
CA VAL A 129 -20.83 -11.57 -27.56
C VAL A 129 -21.95 -11.71 -28.59
N ALA A 130 -22.16 -10.68 -29.41
CA ALA A 130 -23.01 -10.75 -30.59
C ALA A 130 -22.09 -10.75 -31.82
N LEU A 131 -22.21 -11.81 -32.64
CA LEU A 131 -21.35 -12.03 -33.81
C LEU A 131 -22.14 -11.79 -35.11
N SER A 132 -21.45 -11.23 -36.11
CA SER A 132 -21.86 -11.28 -37.52
C SER A 132 -20.71 -11.87 -38.36
N SER A 133 -20.82 -11.85 -39.67
CA SER A 133 -19.80 -12.43 -40.57
C SER A 133 -18.42 -11.78 -40.44
N SER A 134 -18.35 -10.54 -39.98
CA SER A 134 -17.10 -9.77 -39.90
C SER A 134 -17.01 -8.81 -38.69
N THR A 135 -17.99 -8.88 -37.78
CA THR A 135 -18.00 -8.02 -36.58
C THR A 135 -18.28 -8.82 -35.33
N ALA A 136 -17.68 -8.40 -34.21
CA ALA A 136 -18.01 -8.87 -32.88
C ALA A 136 -18.34 -7.68 -31.98
N ILE A 137 -19.52 -7.71 -31.36
CA ILE A 137 -19.91 -6.73 -30.35
C ILE A 137 -19.83 -7.44 -29.00
N LEU A 138 -18.93 -6.98 -28.15
CA LEU A 138 -18.80 -7.47 -26.78
C LEU A 138 -19.49 -6.52 -25.83
N SER A 139 -20.11 -7.09 -24.81
CA SER A 139 -20.67 -6.36 -23.68
C SER A 139 -20.45 -7.15 -22.40
N TRP A 140 -20.16 -6.44 -21.31
CA TRP A 140 -19.94 -7.08 -20.00
C TRP A 140 -20.63 -6.32 -18.89
N LYS A 141 -20.87 -7.00 -17.79
CA LYS A 141 -21.31 -6.41 -16.52
C LYS A 141 -20.15 -6.40 -15.56
N TYR A 142 -20.21 -5.55 -14.59
CA TYR A 142 -19.19 -5.44 -13.55
C TYR A 142 -19.81 -5.06 -12.20
N THR A 143 -19.08 -5.32 -11.14
CA THR A 143 -19.33 -4.86 -9.77
C THR A 143 -18.19 -3.96 -9.31
N GLY A 144 -18.45 -3.12 -8.31
CA GLY A 144 -17.49 -2.13 -7.86
C GLY A 144 -17.66 -0.78 -8.54
N GLU A 145 -16.68 0.09 -8.39
CA GLU A 145 -16.70 1.44 -8.97
C GLU A 145 -16.29 1.39 -10.44
N ALA A 146 -17.05 2.07 -11.30
CA ALA A 146 -16.77 2.13 -12.74
C ALA A 146 -15.34 2.65 -12.99
N PRO A 147 -14.50 1.94 -13.75
CA PRO A 147 -13.19 2.45 -14.12
C PRO A 147 -13.35 3.63 -15.09
N GLU A 148 -12.37 4.50 -15.14
CA GLU A 148 -12.32 5.61 -16.09
C GLU A 148 -12.32 5.12 -17.54
N ALA A 149 -11.63 3.99 -17.78
CA ALA A 149 -11.59 3.34 -19.07
C ALA A 149 -11.33 1.83 -18.95
N TRP A 150 -11.84 1.08 -19.92
CA TRP A 150 -11.55 -0.33 -20.17
C TRP A 150 -10.59 -0.45 -21.33
N THR A 151 -9.61 -1.33 -21.22
CA THR A 151 -8.74 -1.74 -22.34
C THR A 151 -9.16 -3.13 -22.79
N VAL A 152 -9.52 -3.25 -24.07
CA VAL A 152 -9.93 -4.53 -24.67
C VAL A 152 -8.99 -4.83 -25.81
N VAL A 153 -8.33 -5.99 -25.73
CA VAL A 153 -7.42 -6.49 -26.76
C VAL A 153 -8.08 -7.70 -27.43
N ILE A 154 -8.14 -7.71 -28.76
CA ILE A 154 -8.50 -8.88 -29.55
C ILE A 154 -7.25 -9.40 -30.27
N THR A 155 -6.99 -10.68 -30.18
CA THR A 155 -5.84 -11.35 -30.81
C THR A 155 -6.30 -12.42 -31.77
N ALA A 156 -5.87 -12.31 -33.01
CA ALA A 156 -6.13 -13.28 -34.07
C ALA A 156 -5.24 -14.53 -33.97
N PRO A 157 -5.57 -15.65 -34.64
CA PRO A 157 -4.77 -16.87 -34.63
C PRO A 157 -3.34 -16.71 -35.14
N ASP A 158 -3.08 -15.72 -35.97
CA ASP A 158 -1.75 -15.41 -36.51
C ASP A 158 -0.89 -14.57 -35.53
N GLY A 159 -1.44 -14.22 -34.35
CA GLY A 159 -0.79 -13.40 -33.34
C GLY A 159 -0.96 -11.89 -33.53
N SER A 160 -1.61 -11.45 -34.60
CA SER A 160 -1.95 -10.02 -34.77
C SER A 160 -3.00 -9.61 -33.74
N SER A 161 -2.91 -8.37 -33.23
CA SER A 161 -3.84 -7.87 -32.23
C SER A 161 -4.31 -6.46 -32.53
N ASP A 162 -5.56 -6.17 -32.14
CA ASP A 162 -6.12 -4.81 -32.10
C ASP A 162 -6.50 -4.47 -30.66
N THR A 163 -6.29 -3.22 -30.28
CA THR A 163 -6.54 -2.73 -28.92
C THR A 163 -7.45 -1.53 -28.97
N GLN A 164 -8.54 -1.59 -28.23
CA GLN A 164 -9.46 -0.47 -28.06
C GLN A 164 -9.57 -0.08 -26.59
N VAL A 165 -9.63 1.24 -26.35
CA VAL A 165 -9.87 1.83 -25.02
C VAL A 165 -11.25 2.46 -25.05
N VAL A 166 -12.14 1.99 -24.16
CA VAL A 166 -13.55 2.42 -24.14
C VAL A 166 -13.97 2.82 -22.73
N SER A 167 -14.85 3.82 -22.62
CA SER A 167 -15.41 4.25 -21.32
C SER A 167 -16.67 3.48 -20.90
N ALA A 168 -17.33 2.84 -21.86
CA ALA A 168 -18.52 2.01 -21.58
C ALA A 168 -18.15 0.52 -21.57
N PRO A 169 -18.90 -0.35 -20.86
CA PRO A 169 -18.65 -1.79 -20.80
C PRO A 169 -19.13 -2.50 -22.08
N THR A 170 -18.76 -1.97 -23.23
CA THR A 170 -19.06 -2.53 -24.55
C THR A 170 -18.04 -2.07 -25.56
N VAL A 171 -17.73 -2.91 -26.54
CA VAL A 171 -16.78 -2.62 -27.63
C VAL A 171 -17.22 -3.35 -28.90
N THR A 172 -16.93 -2.77 -30.08
CA THR A 172 -17.16 -3.40 -31.38
C THR A 172 -15.83 -3.57 -32.11
N PHE A 173 -15.54 -4.79 -32.51
CA PHE A 173 -14.44 -5.10 -33.43
C PHE A 173 -15.03 -5.41 -34.82
N GLU A 174 -14.44 -4.80 -35.83
CA GLU A 174 -14.83 -4.92 -37.23
C GLU A 174 -13.74 -5.61 -38.06
N ASN A 175 -14.09 -6.02 -39.30
CA ASN A 175 -13.16 -6.64 -40.24
C ASN A 175 -12.56 -7.97 -39.74
N LEU A 176 -13.30 -8.70 -38.90
CA LEU A 176 -12.91 -10.04 -38.47
C LEU A 176 -13.09 -11.04 -39.62
N THR A 177 -12.23 -12.05 -39.66
CA THR A 177 -12.33 -13.15 -40.63
C THR A 177 -13.29 -14.23 -40.09
N SER A 178 -14.33 -14.53 -40.85
CA SER A 178 -15.31 -15.56 -40.50
C SER A 178 -14.68 -16.95 -40.32
N GLY A 179 -15.09 -17.68 -39.30
CA GLY A 179 -14.58 -19.01 -38.97
C GLY A 179 -13.23 -19.06 -38.28
N GLN A 180 -12.70 -17.92 -37.89
CA GLN A 180 -11.48 -17.84 -37.11
C GLN A 180 -11.79 -17.68 -35.61
N THR A 181 -10.94 -18.26 -34.75
CA THR A 181 -11.05 -18.10 -33.30
C THR A 181 -10.15 -16.96 -32.81
N TYR A 182 -10.74 -16.01 -32.14
CA TYR A 182 -10.03 -14.85 -31.54
C TYR A 182 -9.97 -14.95 -30.03
N GLU A 183 -8.87 -14.56 -29.44
CA GLU A 183 -8.74 -14.38 -28.01
C GLU A 183 -9.02 -12.91 -27.65
N ILE A 184 -9.80 -12.69 -26.60
CA ILE A 184 -10.17 -11.36 -26.12
C ILE A 184 -9.73 -11.24 -24.69
N LEU A 185 -9.02 -10.13 -24.38
CA LEU A 185 -8.60 -9.76 -23.05
C LEU A 185 -9.28 -8.45 -22.67
N ILE A 186 -9.99 -8.43 -21.55
CA ILE A 186 -10.61 -7.24 -20.95
C ILE A 186 -9.85 -6.90 -19.69
N SER A 187 -9.43 -5.65 -19.56
CA SER A 187 -8.70 -5.13 -18.41
C SER A 187 -9.06 -3.68 -18.12
N ALA A 188 -8.82 -3.26 -16.87
CA ALA A 188 -8.85 -1.86 -16.45
C ALA A 188 -7.80 -1.65 -15.34
N PRO A 189 -7.31 -0.41 -15.12
CA PRO A 189 -6.33 -0.13 -14.06
C PRO A 189 -6.81 -0.53 -12.65
N SER A 190 -8.12 -0.48 -12.42
CA SER A 190 -8.77 -0.84 -11.14
C SER A 190 -9.15 -2.34 -11.03
N MET A 191 -8.82 -3.18 -12.02
CA MET A 191 -9.00 -4.63 -11.94
C MET A 191 -7.80 -5.31 -11.30
N LEU A 192 -8.05 -6.25 -10.37
CA LEU A 192 -7.00 -7.12 -9.83
C LEU A 192 -6.48 -8.11 -10.88
N TYR A 193 -7.36 -8.59 -11.76
CA TYR A 193 -7.04 -9.56 -12.81
C TYR A 193 -7.75 -9.18 -14.11
N SER A 194 -7.05 -9.32 -15.23
CA SER A 194 -7.67 -9.25 -16.54
C SER A 194 -8.53 -10.50 -16.81
N VAL A 195 -9.60 -10.35 -17.58
CA VAL A 195 -10.47 -11.47 -17.97
C VAL A 195 -10.25 -11.80 -19.43
N SER A 196 -10.01 -13.09 -19.71
CA SER A 196 -9.81 -13.62 -21.06
C SER A 196 -11.03 -14.46 -21.49
N THR A 197 -11.46 -14.29 -22.73
CA THR A 197 -12.50 -15.12 -23.36
C THR A 197 -12.15 -15.41 -24.82
N LYS A 198 -12.80 -16.38 -25.44
CA LYS A 198 -12.62 -16.73 -26.86
C LYS A 198 -13.93 -16.59 -27.63
N ILE A 199 -13.82 -16.15 -28.86
CA ILE A 199 -14.94 -16.09 -29.82
C ILE A 199 -14.52 -16.80 -31.12
N THR A 200 -15.50 -17.43 -31.80
CA THR A 200 -15.27 -18.12 -33.09
C THR A 200 -16.38 -17.79 -34.07
#